data_bdb1f95b8f990f13ca73bf3492b91717
#
_entry.id   bdb1f95b8f990f13ca73bf3492b91717
#
_cell.length_a   1.000
_cell.length_b   1.000
_cell.length_c   1.000
_cell.angle_alpha   90.00
_cell.angle_beta   90.00
_cell.angle_gamma   90.00
#
_symmetry.space_group_name_H-M   'P 1'
#
loop_
_entity.id
_entity.type
_entity.pdbx_description
1 polymer ?
#
loop_
_entity_poly.entity_id
_entity_poly.type
_entity_poly.pdbx_seq_one_letter_code
_entity_poly.pdbx_strand_id
1 'polypeptide(L)'
;MSRGLGDVYKRQPAFFAIVYVGVMLSYVYQTRMLDGGKFHVWLIFLCSWGCDTCAYCVGVLFGKHKMAPVLSPKKSVEGAVGGVVGAILLGIIYAAATKGGMVEYAIICGVGALISMVGDLAASAIKRNQGIKDYGKLIPGHGGILDRFDSVIFTAPIIYFLSVLLIH
;
A
#
# COMPACT_ATOMS: atom_id res chain seq x y z
N MET A 1 38.50 -1.05 -19.62
CA MET A 1 37.15 -1.57 -19.51
C MET A 1 36.37 -0.79 -18.50
N SER A 2 35.27 -0.31 -18.88
CA SER A 2 34.39 0.75 -18.41
C SER A 2 34.11 0.72 -16.89
N ARG A 3 34.85 1.48 -16.12
CA ARG A 3 34.52 1.81 -14.73
C ARG A 3 33.20 2.60 -14.62
N GLY A 4 32.71 3.18 -15.71
CA GLY A 4 31.50 3.99 -15.73
C GLY A 4 30.18 3.20 -15.67
N LEU A 5 30.07 2.02 -16.29
CA LEU A 5 28.83 1.23 -16.31
C LEU A 5 28.51 0.64 -14.93
N GLY A 6 29.50 0.17 -14.19
CA GLY A 6 29.29 -0.34 -12.82
C GLY A 6 28.77 0.72 -11.85
N ASP A 7 29.17 1.98 -12.04
CA ASP A 7 28.69 3.10 -11.24
C ASP A 7 27.26 3.52 -11.59
N VAL A 8 26.85 3.40 -12.87
CA VAL A 8 25.48 3.66 -13.30
C VAL A 8 24.52 2.64 -12.67
N TYR A 9 24.86 1.35 -12.71
CA TYR A 9 24.03 0.31 -12.10
C TYR A 9 23.86 0.46 -10.58
N LYS A 10 24.85 1.05 -9.89
CA LYS A 10 24.76 1.35 -8.45
C LYS A 10 23.94 2.61 -8.16
N ARG A 11 23.95 3.58 -9.07
CA ARG A 11 23.21 4.85 -8.90
C ARG A 11 21.74 4.73 -9.24
N GLN A 12 21.36 3.85 -10.19
CA GLN A 12 19.95 3.62 -10.55
C GLN A 12 19.07 3.19 -9.37
N PRO A 13 19.45 2.18 -8.54
CA PRO A 13 18.66 1.82 -7.36
C PRO A 13 18.53 2.94 -6.33
N ALA A 14 19.58 3.75 -6.14
CA ALA A 14 19.54 4.89 -5.22
C ALA A 14 18.59 5.98 -5.72
N PHE A 15 18.65 6.33 -7.00
CA PHE A 15 17.73 7.28 -7.61
C PHE A 15 16.28 6.78 -7.55
N PHE A 16 16.07 5.50 -7.90
CA PHE A 16 14.76 4.87 -7.80
C PHE A 16 14.21 4.90 -6.37
N ALA A 17 15.06 4.61 -5.37
CA ALA A 17 14.65 4.66 -3.97
C ALA A 17 14.23 6.08 -3.54
N ILE A 18 14.95 7.12 -3.95
CA ILE A 18 14.61 8.52 -3.64
C ILE A 18 13.26 8.88 -4.27
N VAL A 19 13.07 8.59 -5.55
CA VAL A 19 11.81 8.89 -6.26
C VAL A 19 10.67 8.05 -5.71
N TYR A 20 10.87 6.74 -5.57
CA TYR A 20 9.87 5.80 -5.11
C TYR A 20 9.41 6.08 -3.68
N VAL A 21 10.36 6.31 -2.77
CA VAL A 21 10.02 6.54 -1.36
C VAL A 21 9.70 8.01 -1.12
N GLY A 22 10.57 8.94 -1.56
CA GLY A 22 10.45 10.36 -1.24
C GLY A 22 9.24 11.00 -1.93
N VAL A 23 9.12 10.86 -3.24
CA VAL A 23 8.02 11.48 -4.01
C VAL A 23 6.69 10.84 -3.65
N MET A 24 6.62 9.51 -3.65
CA MET A 24 5.36 8.81 -3.38
C MET A 24 4.85 9.08 -1.95
N LEU A 25 5.71 9.06 -0.93
CA LEU A 25 5.31 9.39 0.43
C LEU A 25 4.95 10.86 0.62
N SER A 26 5.47 11.78 -0.20
CA SER A 26 5.07 13.19 -0.13
C SER A 26 3.57 13.40 -0.36
N TYR A 27 2.91 12.47 -1.07
CA TYR A 27 1.46 12.51 -1.26
C TYR A 27 0.65 12.31 0.02
N VAL A 28 1.22 11.71 1.06
CA VAL A 28 0.59 11.68 2.40
C VAL A 28 0.45 13.11 2.93
N TYR A 29 1.52 13.91 2.81
CA TYR A 29 1.50 15.32 3.19
C TYR A 29 0.55 16.12 2.29
N GLN A 30 0.62 15.94 0.97
CA GLN A 30 -0.27 16.62 0.01
C GLN A 30 -1.74 16.30 0.28
N THR A 31 -2.09 15.04 0.55
CA THR A 31 -3.44 14.64 0.96
C THR A 31 -3.87 15.38 2.24
N ARG A 32 -2.95 15.53 3.20
CA ARG A 32 -3.22 16.25 4.45
C ARG A 32 -3.52 17.74 4.23
N MET A 33 -2.97 18.34 3.17
CA MET A 33 -3.14 19.75 2.84
C MET A 33 -4.43 20.06 2.05
N LEU A 34 -5.16 19.04 1.57
CA LEU A 34 -6.48 19.22 0.95
C LEU A 34 -7.52 19.73 1.97
N ASP A 35 -8.59 20.33 1.48
CA ASP A 35 -9.76 20.67 2.29
C ASP A 35 -10.33 19.38 2.92
N GLY A 36 -10.52 19.36 4.24
CA GLY A 36 -10.87 18.11 4.93
C GLY A 36 -9.76 17.04 4.97
N GLY A 37 -8.55 17.35 4.52
CA GLY A 37 -7.42 16.41 4.39
C GLY A 37 -7.04 15.68 5.68
N LYS A 38 -7.39 16.24 6.86
CA LYS A 38 -7.27 15.53 8.15
C LYS A 38 -8.05 14.22 8.19
N PHE A 39 -9.13 14.11 7.43
CA PHE A 39 -9.90 12.88 7.30
C PHE A 39 -9.41 12.01 6.13
N HIS A 40 -9.04 12.65 5.00
CA HIS A 40 -8.60 11.92 3.80
C HIS A 40 -7.28 11.16 4.00
N VAL A 41 -6.37 11.67 4.82
CA VAL A 41 -5.12 10.96 5.16
C VAL A 41 -5.38 9.60 5.79
N TRP A 42 -6.43 9.45 6.60
CA TRP A 42 -6.77 8.18 7.21
C TRP A 42 -7.22 7.13 6.20
N LEU A 43 -7.79 7.55 5.05
CA LEU A 43 -8.17 6.64 3.99
C LEU A 43 -6.96 5.88 3.42
N ILE A 44 -5.77 6.53 3.36
CA ILE A 44 -4.53 5.88 2.94
C ILE A 44 -4.23 4.66 3.84
N PHE A 45 -4.33 4.85 5.16
CA PHE A 45 -4.04 3.78 6.13
C PHE A 45 -5.16 2.73 6.18
N LEU A 46 -6.41 3.12 6.02
CA LEU A 46 -7.53 2.18 5.92
C LEU A 46 -7.40 1.29 4.68
N CYS A 47 -7.02 1.88 3.53
CA CYS A 47 -6.80 1.14 2.29
C CYS A 47 -5.60 0.19 2.37
N SER A 48 -4.54 0.57 3.08
CA SER A 48 -3.33 -0.25 3.21
C SER A 48 -3.46 -1.24 4.36
N TRP A 49 -3.37 -0.78 5.58
CA TRP A 49 -3.35 -1.65 6.77
C TRP A 49 -4.70 -2.29 7.07
N GLY A 50 -5.81 -1.58 6.79
CA GLY A 50 -7.16 -2.16 6.91
C GLY A 50 -7.35 -3.30 5.93
N CYS A 51 -6.96 -3.11 4.66
CA CYS A 51 -7.00 -4.16 3.65
C CYS A 51 -6.14 -5.36 4.05
N ASP A 52 -4.88 -5.14 4.48
CA ASP A 52 -3.97 -6.22 4.88
C ASP A 52 -4.50 -7.02 6.06
N THR A 53 -5.07 -6.34 7.05
CA THR A 53 -5.67 -6.98 8.23
C THR A 53 -6.88 -7.84 7.85
N CYS A 54 -7.80 -7.29 7.05
CA CYS A 54 -8.97 -8.04 6.58
C CYS A 54 -8.57 -9.20 5.67
N ALA A 55 -7.60 -8.97 4.77
CA ALA A 55 -7.06 -10.00 3.90
C ALA A 55 -6.40 -11.15 4.68
N TYR A 56 -5.68 -10.83 5.74
CA TYR A 56 -5.11 -11.83 6.64
C TYR A 56 -6.19 -12.64 7.36
N CYS A 57 -7.17 -11.98 7.97
CA CYS A 57 -8.25 -12.65 8.67
C CYS A 57 -9.03 -13.61 7.76
N VAL A 58 -9.48 -13.11 6.60
CA VAL A 58 -10.22 -13.93 5.63
C VAL A 58 -9.33 -15.02 5.03
N GLY A 59 -8.06 -14.71 4.75
CA GLY A 59 -7.09 -15.67 4.22
C GLY A 59 -6.78 -16.82 5.16
N VAL A 60 -6.76 -16.58 6.47
CA VAL A 60 -6.58 -17.63 7.49
C VAL A 60 -7.83 -18.49 7.62
N LEU A 61 -9.02 -17.89 7.57
CA LEU A 61 -10.30 -18.61 7.77
C LEU A 61 -10.74 -19.38 6.52
N PHE A 62 -10.57 -18.78 5.34
CA PHE A 62 -11.17 -19.28 4.09
C PHE A 62 -10.18 -19.50 2.96
N GLY A 63 -8.88 -19.16 3.14
CA GLY A 63 -7.88 -19.19 2.08
C GLY A 63 -7.57 -20.61 1.60
N LYS A 64 -7.94 -20.90 0.36
CA LYS A 64 -7.67 -22.19 -0.31
C LYS A 64 -6.71 -22.04 -1.48
N HIS A 65 -6.85 -20.97 -2.27
CA HIS A 65 -6.06 -20.73 -3.48
C HIS A 65 -4.95 -19.72 -3.23
N LYS A 66 -3.70 -20.11 -3.49
CA LYS A 66 -2.54 -19.21 -3.35
C LYS A 66 -2.52 -18.19 -4.48
N MET A 67 -2.40 -16.89 -4.14
CA MET A 67 -2.37 -15.80 -5.11
C MET A 67 -0.99 -15.65 -5.77
N ALA A 68 0.07 -15.71 -4.97
CA ALA A 68 1.45 -15.50 -5.44
C ALA A 68 2.42 -16.46 -4.73
N PRO A 69 2.47 -17.76 -5.12
CA PRO A 69 3.24 -18.76 -4.39
C PRO A 69 4.74 -18.45 -4.27
N VAL A 70 5.32 -17.83 -5.30
CA VAL A 70 6.76 -17.50 -5.36
C VAL A 70 7.08 -16.24 -4.58
N LEU A 71 6.27 -15.18 -4.70
CA LEU A 71 6.53 -13.88 -4.08
C LEU A 71 6.07 -13.83 -2.63
N SER A 72 4.87 -14.32 -2.36
CA SER A 72 4.24 -14.30 -1.05
C SER A 72 3.35 -15.53 -0.84
N PRO A 73 3.92 -16.64 -0.32
CA PRO A 73 3.22 -17.93 -0.21
C PRO A 73 2.07 -17.92 0.80
N LYS A 74 1.97 -16.89 1.64
CA LYS A 74 0.90 -16.74 2.64
C LYS A 74 -0.36 -16.07 2.08
N LYS A 75 -0.27 -15.35 0.94
CA LYS A 75 -1.40 -14.65 0.35
C LYS A 75 -2.31 -15.60 -0.42
N SER A 76 -3.63 -15.50 -0.18
CA SER A 76 -4.68 -16.25 -0.87
C SER A 76 -5.59 -15.32 -1.68
N VAL A 77 -6.22 -15.85 -2.70
CA VAL A 77 -7.19 -15.11 -3.53
C VAL A 77 -8.42 -14.73 -2.70
N GLU A 78 -8.90 -15.65 -1.86
CA GLU A 78 -10.03 -15.39 -0.96
C GLU A 78 -9.69 -14.28 0.06
N GLY A 79 -8.45 -14.31 0.56
CA GLY A 79 -7.94 -13.24 1.41
C GLY A 79 -7.91 -11.90 0.68
N ALA A 80 -7.47 -11.88 -0.59
CA ALA A 80 -7.44 -10.65 -1.39
C ALA A 80 -8.85 -10.06 -1.58
N VAL A 81 -9.84 -10.88 -1.94
CA VAL A 81 -11.24 -10.45 -2.04
C VAL A 81 -11.76 -9.94 -0.70
N GLY A 82 -11.50 -10.68 0.39
CA GLY A 82 -11.87 -10.28 1.73
C GLY A 82 -11.21 -8.97 2.18
N GLY A 83 -9.97 -8.72 1.76
CA GLY A 83 -9.26 -7.47 2.00
C GLY A 83 -9.94 -6.27 1.34
N VAL A 84 -10.30 -6.39 0.05
CA VAL A 84 -11.01 -5.33 -0.68
C VAL A 84 -12.37 -5.05 -0.07
N VAL A 85 -13.17 -6.08 0.17
CA VAL A 85 -14.50 -5.94 0.78
C VAL A 85 -14.39 -5.33 2.17
N GLY A 86 -13.43 -5.80 2.98
CA GLY A 86 -13.16 -5.26 4.30
C GLY A 86 -12.75 -3.79 4.28
N ALA A 87 -11.88 -3.39 3.34
CA ALA A 87 -11.48 -1.99 3.18
C ALA A 87 -12.67 -1.09 2.77
N ILE A 88 -13.53 -1.56 1.86
CA ILE A 88 -14.76 -0.84 1.48
C ILE A 88 -15.66 -0.64 2.70
N LEU A 89 -15.90 -1.68 3.49
CA LEU A 89 -16.73 -1.59 4.69
C LEU A 89 -16.13 -0.63 5.73
N LEU A 90 -14.81 -0.70 5.96
CA LEU A 90 -14.11 0.25 6.84
C LEU A 90 -14.24 1.69 6.33
N GLY A 91 -14.15 1.91 5.01
CA GLY A 91 -14.36 3.21 4.38
C GLY A 91 -15.76 3.76 4.63
N ILE A 92 -16.79 2.93 4.47
CA ILE A 92 -18.20 3.31 4.73
C ILE A 92 -18.41 3.64 6.22
N ILE A 93 -17.90 2.82 7.12
CA ILE A 93 -17.98 3.07 8.57
C ILE A 93 -17.28 4.37 8.92
N TYR A 94 -16.11 4.61 8.34
CA TYR A 94 -15.35 5.84 8.55
C TYR A 94 -16.07 7.07 7.98
N ALA A 95 -16.71 6.95 6.80
CA ALA A 95 -17.54 8.00 6.22
C ALA A 95 -18.70 8.37 7.15
N ALA A 96 -19.40 7.37 7.69
CA ALA A 96 -20.49 7.61 8.65
C ALA A 96 -20.00 8.33 9.92
N ALA A 97 -18.83 7.95 10.44
CA ALA A 97 -18.24 8.56 11.63
C ALA A 97 -17.78 10.02 11.39
N THR A 98 -17.27 10.32 10.19
CA THR A 98 -16.72 11.64 9.84
C THR A 98 -17.72 12.54 9.11
N LYS A 99 -18.94 12.05 8.87
CA LYS A 99 -19.96 12.70 8.03
C LYS A 99 -19.47 13.01 6.61
N GLY A 100 -18.58 12.16 6.11
CA GLY A 100 -18.08 12.20 4.74
C GLY A 100 -19.03 11.50 3.76
N GLY A 101 -18.74 11.58 2.45
CA GLY A 101 -19.46 10.89 1.41
C GLY A 101 -19.26 9.37 1.47
N MET A 102 -20.32 8.60 1.73
CA MET A 102 -20.21 7.14 1.87
C MET A 102 -19.81 6.46 0.56
N VAL A 103 -20.33 6.94 -0.56
CA VAL A 103 -20.06 6.36 -1.89
C VAL A 103 -18.61 6.68 -2.30
N GLU A 104 -18.20 7.93 -2.13
CA GLU A 104 -16.86 8.42 -2.44
C GLU A 104 -15.81 7.63 -1.63
N TYR A 105 -15.99 7.51 -0.33
CA TYR A 105 -15.06 6.78 0.54
C TYR A 105 -15.06 5.27 0.25
N ALA A 106 -16.21 4.68 -0.11
CA ALA A 106 -16.28 3.28 -0.53
C ALA A 106 -15.47 3.03 -1.81
N ILE A 107 -15.62 3.91 -2.82
CA ILE A 107 -14.87 3.83 -4.08
C ILE A 107 -13.37 4.01 -3.83
N ILE A 108 -13.01 5.07 -3.08
CA ILE A 108 -11.62 5.35 -2.72
C ILE A 108 -10.98 4.15 -2.01
N CYS A 109 -11.68 3.57 -1.02
CA CYS A 109 -11.16 2.42 -0.28
C CYS A 109 -11.10 1.15 -1.14
N GLY A 110 -12.05 0.92 -2.02
CA GLY A 110 -12.03 -0.22 -2.93
C GLY A 110 -10.85 -0.17 -3.92
N VAL A 111 -10.69 0.96 -4.61
CA VAL A 111 -9.56 1.18 -5.53
C VAL A 111 -8.24 1.21 -4.77
N GLY A 112 -8.18 1.93 -3.65
CA GLY A 112 -6.98 2.00 -2.81
C GLY A 112 -6.53 0.64 -2.30
N ALA A 113 -7.46 -0.24 -1.91
CA ALA A 113 -7.14 -1.60 -1.47
C ALA A 113 -6.55 -2.47 -2.60
N LEU A 114 -7.07 -2.36 -3.82
CA LEU A 114 -6.49 -3.05 -4.98
C LEU A 114 -5.06 -2.58 -5.25
N ILE A 115 -4.82 -1.27 -5.23
CA ILE A 115 -3.50 -0.69 -5.43
C ILE A 115 -2.55 -1.05 -4.29
N SER A 116 -3.03 -1.08 -3.04
CA SER A 116 -2.27 -1.55 -1.87
C SER A 116 -1.72 -2.96 -2.07
N MET A 117 -2.57 -3.89 -2.53
CA MET A 117 -2.15 -5.27 -2.79
C MET A 117 -1.12 -5.36 -3.91
N VAL A 118 -1.27 -4.58 -4.98
CA VAL A 118 -0.27 -4.51 -6.07
C VAL A 118 1.04 -3.94 -5.53
N GLY A 119 0.98 -2.89 -4.72
CA GLY A 119 2.15 -2.25 -4.09
C GLY A 119 2.95 -3.22 -3.22
N ASP A 120 2.27 -3.97 -2.36
CA ASP A 120 2.92 -4.97 -1.50
C ASP A 120 3.52 -6.14 -2.33
N LEU A 121 2.86 -6.57 -3.41
CA LEU A 121 3.44 -7.56 -4.31
C LEU A 121 4.65 -7.02 -5.06
N ALA A 122 4.61 -5.77 -5.51
CA ALA A 122 5.74 -5.11 -6.17
C ALA A 122 6.94 -4.97 -5.22
N ALA A 123 6.71 -4.51 -4.00
CA ALA A 123 7.75 -4.44 -2.97
C ALA A 123 8.33 -5.82 -2.65
N SER A 124 7.48 -6.84 -2.59
CA SER A 124 7.91 -8.23 -2.40
C SER A 124 8.77 -8.72 -3.58
N ALA A 125 8.40 -8.40 -4.82
CA ALA A 125 9.16 -8.73 -6.01
C ALA A 125 10.55 -8.08 -6.00
N ILE A 126 10.63 -6.79 -5.66
CA ILE A 126 11.89 -6.06 -5.52
C ILE A 126 12.79 -6.74 -4.47
N LYS A 127 12.24 -7.06 -3.29
CA LYS A 127 12.97 -7.76 -2.23
C LYS A 127 13.53 -9.10 -2.72
N ARG A 128 12.72 -9.91 -3.39
CA ARG A 128 13.17 -11.22 -3.92
C ARG A 128 14.24 -11.09 -5.00
N ASN A 129 14.11 -10.11 -5.89
CA ASN A 129 15.11 -9.84 -6.93
C ASN A 129 16.48 -9.44 -6.34
N GLN A 130 16.50 -8.80 -5.17
CA GLN A 130 17.71 -8.45 -4.44
C GLN A 130 18.21 -9.57 -3.49
N GLY A 131 17.55 -10.72 -3.46
CA GLY A 131 17.90 -11.84 -2.57
C GLY A 131 17.65 -11.55 -1.08
N ILE A 132 16.85 -10.52 -0.77
CA ILE A 132 16.51 -10.15 0.61
C ILE A 132 15.04 -10.49 0.90
N LYS A 133 14.71 -10.60 2.18
CA LYS A 133 13.34 -10.81 2.65
C LYS A 133 12.72 -9.52 3.16
N ASP A 134 13.46 -8.74 3.89
CA ASP A 134 13.04 -7.50 4.54
C ASP A 134 14.04 -6.40 4.19
N TYR A 135 13.58 -5.15 4.06
CA TYR A 135 14.44 -3.99 3.77
C TYR A 135 15.33 -3.59 4.97
N GLY A 136 15.01 -4.06 6.16
CA GLY A 136 15.78 -3.75 7.37
C GLY A 136 15.45 -4.67 8.53
N LYS A 137 16.15 -4.47 9.65
CA LYS A 137 15.97 -5.24 10.90
C LYS A 137 15.69 -4.33 12.10
N LEU A 138 15.10 -3.15 11.86
CA LEU A 138 14.92 -2.15 12.91
C LEU A 138 13.91 -2.61 13.97
N ILE A 139 12.87 -3.32 13.54
CA ILE A 139 11.84 -3.84 14.45
C ILE A 139 12.03 -5.35 14.57
N PRO A 140 12.45 -5.87 15.74
CA PRO A 140 12.61 -7.32 15.94
C PRO A 140 11.35 -8.10 15.58
N GLY A 141 11.48 -9.09 14.68
CA GLY A 141 10.38 -9.92 14.21
C GLY A 141 9.45 -9.28 13.17
N HIS A 142 9.62 -7.99 12.82
CA HIS A 142 8.72 -7.25 11.94
C HIS A 142 9.40 -6.55 10.75
N GLY A 143 10.72 -6.67 10.59
CA GLY A 143 11.47 -6.08 9.48
C GLY A 143 11.85 -4.61 9.68
N GLY A 144 12.02 -3.87 8.59
CA GLY A 144 12.34 -2.46 8.59
C GLY A 144 11.10 -1.55 8.56
N ILE A 145 11.34 -0.24 8.69
CA ILE A 145 10.28 0.77 8.56
C ILE A 145 9.66 0.70 7.16
N LEU A 146 10.47 0.59 6.12
CA LEU A 146 9.99 0.54 4.74
C LEU A 146 9.07 -0.65 4.47
N ASP A 147 9.27 -1.78 5.16
CA ASP A 147 8.41 -2.96 5.08
C ASP A 147 7.00 -2.73 5.66
N ARG A 148 6.81 -1.65 6.42
CA ARG A 148 5.51 -1.25 6.98
C ARG A 148 4.76 -0.24 6.11
N PHE A 149 5.48 0.46 5.26
CA PHE A 149 4.94 1.50 4.41
C PHE A 149 4.98 1.13 2.92
N ASP A 150 5.37 -0.10 2.57
CA ASP A 150 5.50 -0.54 1.18
C ASP A 150 4.16 -0.47 0.41
N SER A 151 3.05 -0.84 1.03
CA SER A 151 1.72 -0.66 0.47
C SER A 151 1.27 0.82 0.49
N VAL A 152 1.61 1.57 1.55
CA VAL A 152 1.28 3.01 1.69
C VAL A 152 1.92 3.84 0.58
N ILE A 153 3.15 3.50 0.18
CA ILE A 153 3.87 4.19 -0.89
C ILE A 153 3.05 4.23 -2.18
N PHE A 154 2.43 3.11 -2.55
CA PHE A 154 1.59 3.03 -3.75
C PHE A 154 0.21 3.65 -3.55
N THR A 155 -0.39 3.49 -2.37
CA THR A 155 -1.73 4.00 -2.13
C THR A 155 -1.77 5.51 -1.98
N ALA A 156 -0.76 6.14 -1.39
CA ALA A 156 -0.78 7.57 -1.10
C ALA A 156 -1.07 8.46 -2.33
N PRO A 157 -0.37 8.34 -3.48
CA PRO A 157 -0.68 9.15 -4.65
C PRO A 157 -2.08 8.86 -5.21
N ILE A 158 -2.50 7.61 -5.22
CA ILE A 158 -3.81 7.22 -5.75
C ILE A 158 -4.94 7.81 -4.90
N ILE A 159 -4.81 7.72 -3.57
CA ILE A 159 -5.79 8.31 -2.65
C ILE A 159 -5.83 9.83 -2.80
N TYR A 160 -4.68 10.49 -2.99
CA TYR A 160 -4.63 11.92 -3.25
C TYR A 160 -5.46 12.28 -4.50
N PHE A 161 -5.17 11.64 -5.65
CA PHE A 161 -5.87 11.94 -6.88
C PHE A 161 -7.35 11.57 -6.84
N LEU A 162 -7.71 10.44 -6.21
CA LEU A 162 -9.12 10.08 -6.02
C LEU A 162 -9.85 11.05 -5.09
N SER A 163 -9.19 11.54 -4.05
CA SER A 163 -9.78 12.55 -3.17
C SER A 163 -10.03 13.85 -3.90
N VAL A 164 -9.08 14.31 -4.73
CA VAL A 164 -9.26 15.49 -5.58
C VAL A 164 -10.38 15.30 -6.62
N LEU A 165 -10.50 14.11 -7.19
CA LEU A 165 -11.48 13.83 -8.26
C LEU A 165 -12.90 13.64 -7.74
N LEU A 166 -13.07 12.98 -6.60
CA LEU A 166 -14.39 12.54 -6.11
C LEU A 166 -14.96 13.42 -5.00
N ILE A 167 -14.10 14.15 -4.29
CA ILE A 167 -14.52 14.93 -3.11
C ILE A 167 -14.40 16.43 -3.36
N HIS A 168 -13.46 16.87 -4.21
CA HIS A 168 -13.19 18.25 -4.58
C HIS A 168 -13.51 18.51 -6.06
#